data_2325341ebf9150a1693f75586a4baf7f
#
_entry.id   2325341ebf9150a1693f75586a4baf7f
#
_cell.length_a   1.000
_cell.length_b   1.000
_cell.length_c   1.000
_cell.angle_alpha   90.00
_cell.angle_beta   90.00
_cell.angle_gamma   90.00
#
_symmetry.space_group_name_H-M   'P 1'
#
loop_
_entity.id
_entity.type
_entity.pdbx_description
1 polymer ?
#
loop_
_entity_poly.entity_id
_entity_poly.type
_entity_poly.pdbx_seq_one_letter_code
_entity_poly.pdbx_strand_id
1 'polypeptide(L)'
;MANGIIIIDKPAGWTSMDVCAKLRGILKTKKVGHAGTLDPMATGVLPVFVGQATRAVSFAEDGQKEYIAGLRLGRTTDTQDTSGETLDTHPVLTGREDLEHLLPRFTGPIEQVPPMYSAIKIGGQKLYQIARRGGEVERPARPVTIHELELLDQSGPADYTPVSYTHLRAHETAANL
;
A
#
# COMPACT_ATOMS: atom_id res chain seq x y z
N MET A 1 30.61 6.87 10.44
CA MET A 1 29.51 6.16 9.76
C MET A 1 28.26 7.04 9.83
N ALA A 2 27.52 7.15 8.72
CA ALA A 2 26.26 7.91 8.71
C ALA A 2 25.21 7.22 9.60
N ASN A 3 24.51 8.03 10.41
CA ASN A 3 23.40 7.58 11.25
C ASN A 3 22.29 8.62 11.15
N GLY A 4 21.06 8.18 10.96
CA GLY A 4 19.91 9.08 10.92
C GLY A 4 18.78 8.55 10.05
N ILE A 5 17.84 9.44 9.77
CA ILE A 5 16.67 9.17 8.93
C ILE A 5 16.77 10.08 7.71
N ILE A 6 16.49 9.51 6.54
CA ILE A 6 16.42 10.23 5.27
C ILE A 6 15.01 10.05 4.74
N ILE A 7 14.34 11.13 4.44
CA ILE A 7 13.04 11.10 3.78
C ILE A 7 13.26 11.13 2.27
N ILE A 8 12.75 10.13 1.59
CA ILE A 8 12.86 9.97 0.14
C ILE A 8 11.47 10.10 -0.47
N ASP A 9 11.35 10.91 -1.49
CA ASP A 9 10.23 10.83 -2.43
C ASP A 9 10.50 9.65 -3.37
N LYS A 10 9.84 8.52 -3.11
CA LYS A 10 10.08 7.29 -3.88
C LYS A 10 9.52 7.45 -5.29
N PRO A 11 10.34 7.31 -6.34
CA PRO A 11 9.85 7.36 -7.70
C PRO A 11 9.04 6.12 -8.07
N ALA A 12 8.16 6.24 -9.06
CA ALA A 12 7.49 5.12 -9.69
C ALA A 12 8.50 4.14 -10.32
N GLY A 13 8.13 2.86 -10.37
CA GLY A 13 8.97 1.80 -10.94
C GLY A 13 10.06 1.26 -10.01
N TRP A 14 10.26 1.85 -8.84
CA TRP A 14 11.21 1.39 -7.83
C TRP A 14 10.50 0.69 -6.68
N THR A 15 11.09 -0.40 -6.20
CA THR A 15 10.71 -0.96 -4.90
C THR A 15 11.31 -0.14 -3.76
N SER A 16 10.71 -0.20 -2.56
CA SER A 16 11.30 0.41 -1.36
C SER A 16 12.70 -0.15 -1.05
N MET A 17 12.96 -1.41 -1.43
CA MET A 17 14.29 -2.03 -1.28
C MET A 17 15.32 -1.52 -2.29
N ASP A 18 14.92 -1.15 -3.50
CA ASP A 18 15.83 -0.53 -4.50
C ASP A 18 16.35 0.80 -3.99
N VAL A 19 15.49 1.61 -3.36
CA VAL A 19 15.88 2.85 -2.68
C VAL A 19 16.92 2.57 -1.60
N CYS A 20 16.68 1.57 -0.74
CA CYS A 20 17.65 1.17 0.28
C CYS A 20 18.98 0.70 -0.34
N ALA A 21 18.93 -0.07 -1.42
CA ALA A 21 20.13 -0.57 -2.11
C ALA A 21 20.94 0.59 -2.70
N LYS A 22 20.28 1.56 -3.33
CA LYS A 22 20.93 2.77 -3.85
C LYS A 22 21.63 3.56 -2.75
N LEU A 23 20.94 3.77 -1.63
CA LEU A 23 21.50 4.49 -0.47
C LEU A 23 22.67 3.74 0.19
N ARG A 24 22.65 2.41 0.24
CA ARG A 24 23.80 1.61 0.69
C ARG A 24 25.05 1.90 -0.14
N GLY A 25 24.89 2.01 -1.46
CA GLY A 25 25.99 2.35 -2.38
C GLY A 25 26.51 3.76 -2.17
N ILE A 26 25.62 4.76 -2.06
CA ILE A 26 25.98 6.17 -1.86
C ILE A 26 26.68 6.39 -0.52
N LEU A 27 26.09 5.87 0.56
CA LEU A 27 26.55 6.12 1.94
C LEU A 27 27.64 5.15 2.41
N LYS A 28 28.04 4.20 1.56
CA LYS A 28 29.04 3.16 1.89
C LYS A 28 28.73 2.42 3.20
N THR A 29 27.45 2.12 3.45
CA THR A 29 27.01 1.42 4.67
C THR A 29 26.04 0.30 4.33
N LYS A 30 26.16 -0.85 5.05
CA LYS A 30 25.24 -1.99 4.87
C LYS A 30 23.92 -1.82 5.65
N LYS A 31 23.96 -1.03 6.74
CA LYS A 31 22.81 -0.81 7.62
C LYS A 31 21.92 0.28 7.06
N VAL A 32 20.97 -0.11 6.19
CA VAL A 32 19.92 0.75 5.63
C VAL A 32 18.64 -0.07 5.58
N GLY A 33 17.56 0.48 6.11
CA GLY A 33 16.21 -0.09 6.10
C GLY A 33 15.17 1.00 5.94
N HIS A 34 13.95 0.67 5.55
CA HIS A 34 12.85 1.62 5.42
C HIS A 34 11.73 1.29 6.40
N ALA A 35 10.94 2.28 6.78
CA ALA A 35 9.67 2.11 7.48
C ALA A 35 8.52 2.29 6.48
N GLY A 36 7.64 1.31 6.47
CA GLY A 36 6.57 1.24 5.46
C GLY A 36 7.07 0.72 4.10
N THR A 37 6.21 0.02 3.42
CA THR A 37 6.48 -0.45 2.07
C THR A 37 5.57 0.29 1.12
N LEU A 38 6.13 0.87 0.07
CA LEU A 38 5.40 1.38 -1.08
C LEU A 38 5.58 0.41 -2.24
N ASP A 39 4.49 0.12 -2.94
CA ASP A 39 4.52 -0.71 -4.14
C ASP A 39 5.36 -0.07 -5.25
N PRO A 40 5.83 -0.84 -6.24
CA PRO A 40 6.66 -0.29 -7.31
C PRO A 40 5.97 0.86 -8.06
N MET A 41 4.66 0.77 -8.29
CA MET A 41 3.89 1.81 -8.98
C MET A 41 3.64 3.06 -8.12
N ALA A 42 3.59 2.91 -6.80
CA ALA A 42 3.33 4.03 -5.89
C ALA A 42 4.53 4.96 -5.79
N THR A 43 4.25 6.24 -5.61
CA THR A 43 5.22 7.31 -5.32
C THR A 43 4.98 7.89 -3.93
N GLY A 44 5.90 8.71 -3.44
CA GLY A 44 5.70 9.48 -2.22
C GLY A 44 6.68 9.15 -1.09
N VAL A 45 6.31 9.54 0.11
CA VAL A 45 7.19 9.61 1.28
C VAL A 45 7.62 8.22 1.75
N LEU A 46 8.91 7.94 1.66
CA LEU A 46 9.54 6.73 2.18
C LEU A 46 10.60 7.11 3.22
N PRO A 47 10.35 6.92 4.53
CA PRO A 47 11.36 7.10 5.56
C PRO A 47 12.41 5.98 5.49
N VAL A 48 13.67 6.35 5.29
CA VAL A 48 14.80 5.42 5.23
C VAL A 48 15.74 5.66 6.40
N PHE A 49 16.02 4.62 7.15
CA PHE A 49 16.83 4.60 8.35
C PHE A 49 18.23 4.10 8.03
N VAL A 50 19.25 4.79 8.53
CA VAL A 50 20.66 4.53 8.22
C VAL A 50 21.45 4.27 9.51
N GLY A 51 22.33 3.29 9.49
CA GLY A 51 23.22 2.97 10.58
C GLY A 51 22.48 2.48 11.83
N GLN A 52 22.74 3.07 12.99
CA GLN A 52 22.09 2.69 14.24
C GLN A 52 20.60 3.04 14.27
N ALA A 53 20.18 4.04 13.48
CA ALA A 53 18.77 4.43 13.39
C ALA A 53 17.88 3.30 12.85
N THR A 54 18.41 2.29 12.17
CA THR A 54 17.63 1.12 11.72
C THR A 54 16.93 0.37 12.86
N ARG A 55 17.37 0.55 14.11
CA ARG A 55 16.71 -0.02 15.29
C ARG A 55 15.38 0.66 15.62
N ALA A 56 15.16 1.85 15.10
CA ALA A 56 13.94 2.63 15.32
C ALA A 56 12.87 2.41 14.24
N VAL A 57 13.10 1.56 13.23
CA VAL A 57 12.16 1.30 12.15
C VAL A 57 10.78 0.89 12.66
N SER A 58 10.73 -0.04 13.64
CA SER A 58 9.46 -0.51 14.20
C SER A 58 8.60 0.59 14.83
N PHE A 59 9.22 1.62 15.42
CA PHE A 59 8.47 2.76 15.98
C PHE A 59 7.86 3.66 14.92
N ALA A 60 8.42 3.68 13.72
CA ALA A 60 7.89 4.48 12.62
C ALA A 60 6.82 3.72 11.80
N GLU A 61 6.71 2.40 12.00
CA GLU A 61 5.71 1.58 11.31
C GLU A 61 4.29 1.78 11.86
N ASP A 62 4.19 2.17 13.14
CA ASP A 62 2.92 2.37 13.84
C ASP A 62 2.29 3.77 13.62
N GLY A 63 2.88 4.60 12.76
CA GLY A 63 2.37 5.94 12.45
C GLY A 63 1.14 5.94 11.55
N GLN A 64 0.37 7.04 11.60
CA GLN A 64 -0.70 7.29 10.65
C GLN A 64 -0.13 7.44 9.23
N LYS A 65 -0.92 7.03 8.25
CA LYS A 65 -0.56 7.08 6.83
C LYS A 65 -1.68 7.74 6.04
N GLU A 66 -1.28 8.53 5.07
CA GLU A 66 -2.16 9.15 4.10
C GLU A 66 -1.86 8.59 2.71
N TYR A 67 -2.90 8.20 1.98
CA TYR A 67 -2.79 7.71 0.63
C TYR A 67 -3.74 8.47 -0.28
N ILE A 68 -3.24 8.95 -1.40
CA ILE A 68 -4.02 9.42 -2.53
C ILE A 68 -3.99 8.31 -3.56
N ALA A 69 -5.14 7.71 -3.85
CA ALA A 69 -5.23 6.55 -4.73
C ALA A 69 -6.08 6.86 -5.97
N GLY A 70 -5.84 6.16 -7.06
CA GLY A 70 -6.75 6.11 -8.19
C GLY A 70 -7.71 4.94 -8.02
N LEU A 71 -9.01 5.19 -8.09
CA LEU A 71 -10.06 4.17 -8.11
C LEU A 71 -10.69 4.11 -9.49
N ARG A 72 -10.64 2.95 -10.14
CA ARG A 72 -11.37 2.70 -11.38
C ARG A 72 -12.47 1.68 -11.15
N LEU A 73 -13.69 2.06 -11.43
CA LEU A 73 -14.86 1.19 -11.36
C LEU A 73 -15.02 0.34 -12.63
N GLY A 74 -15.83 -0.71 -12.52
CA GLY A 74 -16.23 -1.58 -13.63
C GLY A 74 -15.18 -2.59 -14.07
N ARG A 75 -14.07 -2.74 -13.34
CA ARG A 75 -13.02 -3.68 -13.67
C ARG A 75 -12.43 -4.33 -12.40
N THR A 76 -12.26 -5.64 -12.42
CA THR A 76 -11.54 -6.36 -11.39
C THR A 76 -10.25 -6.95 -11.95
N THR A 77 -9.22 -7.05 -11.12
CA THR A 77 -7.91 -7.63 -11.47
C THR A 77 -7.49 -8.66 -10.44
N ASP A 78 -6.62 -9.59 -10.83
CA ASP A 78 -6.09 -10.64 -9.96
C ASP A 78 -5.24 -10.08 -8.81
N THR A 79 -4.56 -8.95 -9.03
CA THR A 79 -3.76 -8.26 -8.00
C THR A 79 -4.56 -7.26 -7.17
N GLN A 80 -5.80 -6.96 -7.55
CA GLN A 80 -6.65 -5.90 -6.96
C GLN A 80 -6.07 -4.48 -7.13
N ASP A 81 -5.15 -4.30 -8.09
CA ASP A 81 -4.59 -3.02 -8.51
C ASP A 81 -4.45 -2.94 -10.03
N THR A 82 -3.91 -1.84 -10.52
CA THR A 82 -3.75 -1.60 -11.98
C THR A 82 -2.63 -2.40 -12.62
N SER A 83 -1.81 -3.12 -11.85
CA SER A 83 -0.69 -3.93 -12.36
C SER A 83 -1.10 -5.34 -12.78
N GLY A 84 -2.28 -5.80 -12.34
CA GLY A 84 -2.78 -7.14 -12.59
C GLY A 84 -3.50 -7.32 -13.92
N GLU A 85 -3.72 -8.59 -14.26
CA GLU A 85 -4.55 -8.98 -15.40
C GLU A 85 -6.03 -8.77 -15.09
N THR A 86 -6.79 -8.33 -16.08
CA THR A 86 -8.23 -8.14 -15.93
C THR A 86 -8.92 -9.49 -15.83
N LEU A 87 -9.63 -9.71 -14.73
CA LEU A 87 -10.44 -10.90 -14.52
C LEU A 87 -11.87 -10.70 -15.06
N ASP A 88 -12.45 -9.52 -14.80
CA ASP A 88 -13.83 -9.24 -15.19
C ASP A 88 -14.03 -7.75 -15.50
N THR A 89 -15.07 -7.47 -16.31
CA THR A 89 -15.44 -6.11 -16.69
C THR A 89 -16.96 -5.97 -16.67
N HIS A 90 -17.45 -4.94 -15.97
CA HIS A 90 -18.86 -4.63 -15.84
C HIS A 90 -19.17 -3.18 -16.26
N PRO A 91 -20.38 -2.90 -16.77
CA PRO A 91 -20.82 -1.52 -16.97
C PRO A 91 -20.81 -0.75 -15.65
N VAL A 92 -20.32 0.49 -15.68
CA VAL A 92 -20.38 1.40 -14.53
C VAL A 92 -21.72 2.11 -14.56
N LEU A 93 -22.57 1.76 -13.60
CA LEU A 93 -23.90 2.35 -13.42
C LEU A 93 -23.96 3.30 -12.21
N THR A 94 -22.85 3.43 -11.50
CA THR A 94 -22.71 4.16 -10.24
C THR A 94 -22.05 5.50 -10.48
N GLY A 95 -22.61 6.56 -9.91
CA GLY A 95 -22.06 7.91 -9.96
C GLY A 95 -21.29 8.29 -8.69
N ARG A 96 -20.81 9.53 -8.68
CA ARG A 96 -20.08 10.10 -7.54
C ARG A 96 -20.90 10.06 -6.24
N GLU A 97 -22.18 10.45 -6.31
CA GLU A 97 -23.07 10.47 -5.16
C GLU A 97 -23.24 9.10 -4.51
N ASP A 98 -23.37 8.05 -5.35
CA ASP A 98 -23.47 6.67 -4.84
C ASP A 98 -22.19 6.24 -4.11
N LEU A 99 -21.02 6.62 -4.64
CA LEU A 99 -19.73 6.35 -3.98
C LEU A 99 -19.63 7.09 -2.65
N GLU A 100 -19.96 8.38 -2.61
CA GLU A 100 -19.95 9.18 -1.38
C GLU A 100 -20.85 8.56 -0.31
N HIS A 101 -22.01 8.02 -0.68
CA HIS A 101 -22.88 7.29 0.24
C HIS A 101 -22.29 5.96 0.74
N LEU A 102 -21.35 5.37 0.00
CA LEU A 102 -20.69 4.12 0.38
C LEU A 102 -19.48 4.35 1.31
N LEU A 103 -18.77 5.48 1.20
CA LEU A 103 -17.55 5.75 1.97
C LEU A 103 -17.68 5.51 3.48
N PRO A 104 -18.81 5.88 4.15
CA PRO A 104 -18.97 5.61 5.58
C PRO A 104 -18.89 4.14 5.96
N ARG A 105 -19.16 3.21 5.03
CA ARG A 105 -19.06 1.76 5.28
C ARG A 105 -17.62 1.27 5.32
N PHE A 106 -16.69 2.05 4.77
CA PHE A 106 -15.25 1.78 4.74
C PHE A 106 -14.49 2.68 5.71
N THR A 107 -15.17 3.52 6.49
CA THR A 107 -14.57 4.43 7.47
C THR A 107 -14.75 3.88 8.89
N GLY A 108 -13.80 4.14 9.77
CA GLY A 108 -13.76 3.62 11.12
C GLY A 108 -13.05 2.25 11.22
N PRO A 109 -13.30 1.50 12.29
CA PRO A 109 -12.76 0.15 12.46
C PRO A 109 -13.51 -0.83 11.54
N ILE A 110 -12.76 -1.49 10.67
CA ILE A 110 -13.28 -2.50 9.72
C ILE A 110 -12.45 -3.78 9.78
N GLU A 111 -13.04 -4.88 9.33
CA GLU A 111 -12.35 -6.16 9.17
C GLU A 111 -11.94 -6.34 7.70
N GLN A 112 -10.63 -6.45 7.46
CA GLN A 112 -10.07 -6.62 6.12
C GLN A 112 -9.51 -8.03 5.94
N VAL A 113 -9.93 -8.73 4.90
CA VAL A 113 -9.25 -9.95 4.44
C VAL A 113 -8.09 -9.54 3.54
N PRO A 114 -6.82 -9.79 3.92
CA PRO A 114 -5.68 -9.35 3.13
C PRO A 114 -5.68 -9.98 1.74
N PRO A 115 -5.33 -9.22 0.67
CA PRO A 115 -5.20 -9.80 -0.66
C PRO A 115 -4.03 -10.78 -0.75
N MET A 116 -4.08 -11.72 -1.70
CA MET A 116 -3.00 -12.66 -1.95
C MET A 116 -1.71 -11.97 -2.39
N TYR A 117 -1.83 -10.87 -3.14
CA TYR A 117 -0.69 -10.06 -3.59
C TYR A 117 -0.24 -9.03 -2.52
N SER A 118 -0.06 -9.48 -1.29
CA SER A 118 0.44 -8.65 -0.18
C SER A 118 1.76 -9.19 0.40
N ALA A 119 2.46 -8.32 1.14
CA ALA A 119 3.71 -8.68 1.83
C ALA A 119 3.49 -9.40 3.17
N ILE A 120 2.24 -9.65 3.54
CA ILE A 120 1.86 -10.36 4.76
C ILE A 120 2.39 -11.80 4.72
N LYS A 121 2.82 -12.30 5.87
CA LYS A 121 3.34 -13.66 6.00
C LYS A 121 2.31 -14.57 6.66
N ILE A 122 2.08 -15.72 6.05
CA ILE A 122 1.35 -16.85 6.65
C ILE A 122 2.27 -18.07 6.59
N GLY A 123 2.44 -18.77 7.71
CA GLY A 123 3.37 -19.90 7.78
C GLY A 123 4.83 -19.56 7.43
N GLY A 124 5.25 -18.31 7.64
CA GLY A 124 6.61 -17.84 7.35
C GLY A 124 6.85 -17.42 5.90
N GLN A 125 5.90 -17.64 4.98
CA GLN A 125 5.98 -17.24 3.57
C GLN A 125 5.12 -16.01 3.30
N LYS A 126 5.58 -15.10 2.45
CA LYS A 126 4.82 -13.93 2.02
C LYS A 126 3.71 -14.33 1.06
N LEU A 127 2.51 -13.78 1.21
CA LEU A 127 1.34 -14.12 0.40
C LEU A 127 1.60 -13.93 -1.10
N TYR A 128 2.24 -12.84 -1.52
CA TYR A 128 2.55 -12.62 -2.93
C TYR A 128 3.48 -13.69 -3.53
N GLN A 129 4.33 -14.34 -2.72
CA GLN A 129 5.20 -15.42 -3.20
C GLN A 129 4.41 -16.70 -3.46
N ILE A 130 3.36 -16.94 -2.66
CA ILE A 130 2.44 -18.06 -2.86
C ILE A 130 1.58 -17.79 -4.10
N ALA A 131 0.99 -16.58 -4.21
CA ALA A 131 0.17 -16.16 -5.34
C ALA A 131 0.92 -16.30 -6.69
N ARG A 132 2.17 -15.83 -6.77
CA ARG A 132 3.00 -15.95 -7.99
C ARG A 132 3.28 -17.40 -8.43
N ARG A 133 3.09 -18.36 -7.54
CA ARG A 133 3.19 -19.80 -7.84
C ARG A 133 1.84 -20.44 -8.15
N GLY A 134 0.78 -19.62 -8.27
CA GLY A 134 -0.60 -20.08 -8.47
C GLY A 134 -1.24 -20.68 -7.22
N GLY A 135 -0.63 -20.50 -6.04
CA GLY A 135 -1.19 -21.00 -4.79
C GLY A 135 -2.15 -20.00 -4.15
N GLU A 136 -3.11 -20.51 -3.40
CA GLU A 136 -4.01 -19.75 -2.55
C GLU A 136 -4.01 -20.34 -1.15
N VAL A 137 -4.13 -19.47 -0.12
CA VAL A 137 -4.21 -19.86 1.28
C VAL A 137 -5.34 -19.09 1.96
N GLU A 138 -5.95 -19.73 2.96
CA GLU A 138 -6.94 -19.09 3.82
C GLU A 138 -6.28 -17.92 4.58
N ARG A 139 -6.94 -16.77 4.57
CA ARG A 139 -6.45 -15.53 5.17
C ARG A 139 -7.47 -15.06 6.19
N PRO A 140 -7.13 -15.09 7.49
CA PRO A 140 -8.03 -14.51 8.49
C PRO A 140 -8.20 -13.01 8.26
N ALA A 141 -9.42 -12.54 8.46
CA ALA A 141 -9.69 -11.12 8.51
C ALA A 141 -8.91 -10.49 9.69
N ARG A 142 -8.53 -9.23 9.53
CA ARG A 142 -7.80 -8.48 10.56
C ARG A 142 -8.41 -7.10 10.71
N PRO A 143 -8.39 -6.55 11.92
CA PRO A 143 -8.89 -5.21 12.15
C PRO A 143 -7.94 -4.17 11.52
N VAL A 144 -8.52 -3.22 10.80
CA VAL A 144 -7.87 -2.02 10.30
C VAL A 144 -8.75 -0.83 10.64
N THR A 145 -8.15 0.36 10.82
CA THR A 145 -8.91 1.58 11.08
C THR A 145 -8.63 2.60 10.01
N ILE A 146 -9.67 3.02 9.31
CA ILE A 146 -9.63 4.12 8.35
C ILE A 146 -10.24 5.33 9.05
N HIS A 147 -9.39 6.32 9.38
CA HIS A 147 -9.83 7.48 10.13
C HIS A 147 -10.70 8.43 9.28
N GLU A 148 -10.32 8.55 8.02
CA GLU A 148 -10.97 9.43 7.07
C GLU A 148 -10.84 8.86 5.66
N LEU A 149 -11.89 8.98 4.87
CA LEU A 149 -11.94 8.56 3.47
C LEU A 149 -12.80 9.55 2.70
N GLU A 150 -12.20 10.21 1.71
CA GLU A 150 -12.86 11.25 0.90
C GLU A 150 -12.63 11.01 -0.60
N LEU A 151 -13.57 11.47 -1.42
CA LEU A 151 -13.38 11.57 -2.87
C LEU A 151 -12.93 12.99 -3.22
N LEU A 152 -11.66 13.13 -3.63
CA LEU A 152 -11.10 14.42 -4.04
C LEU A 152 -11.61 14.85 -5.41
N ASP A 153 -11.50 13.98 -6.39
CA ASP A 153 -11.75 14.32 -7.79
C ASP A 153 -12.37 13.14 -8.56
N GLN A 154 -12.93 13.48 -9.72
CA GLN A 154 -13.42 12.54 -10.73
C GLN A 154 -12.82 12.92 -12.07
N SER A 155 -11.89 12.12 -12.57
CA SER A 155 -11.18 12.37 -13.83
C SER A 155 -11.85 11.75 -15.05
N GLY A 156 -12.89 10.94 -14.84
CA GLY A 156 -13.67 10.28 -15.90
C GLY A 156 -14.94 9.65 -15.37
N PRO A 157 -15.79 9.09 -16.24
CA PRO A 157 -17.07 8.50 -15.81
C PRO A 157 -16.93 7.32 -14.83
N ALA A 158 -15.77 6.68 -14.81
CA ALA A 158 -15.47 5.52 -13.96
C ALA A 158 -14.19 5.73 -13.10
N ASP A 159 -13.53 6.88 -13.20
CA ASP A 159 -12.24 7.14 -12.60
C ASP A 159 -12.35 8.22 -11.52
N TYR A 160 -11.99 7.86 -10.29
CA TYR A 160 -12.09 8.69 -9.10
C TYR A 160 -10.75 8.74 -8.36
N THR A 161 -10.54 9.78 -7.60
CA THR A 161 -9.36 9.96 -6.74
C THR A 161 -9.78 10.04 -5.29
N PRO A 162 -9.86 8.93 -4.56
CA PRO A 162 -10.06 8.94 -3.12
C PRO A 162 -8.75 9.29 -2.39
N VAL A 163 -8.88 9.95 -1.24
CA VAL A 163 -7.84 10.08 -0.24
C VAL A 163 -8.25 9.32 1.01
N SER A 164 -7.33 8.62 1.61
CA SER A 164 -7.55 7.84 2.83
C SER A 164 -6.51 8.18 3.88
N TYR A 165 -6.96 8.49 5.10
CA TYR A 165 -6.13 8.62 6.30
C TYR A 165 -6.34 7.38 7.16
N THR A 166 -5.29 6.57 7.30
CA THR A 166 -5.41 5.26 7.92
C THR A 166 -4.34 5.02 8.96
N HIS A 167 -4.66 4.16 9.93
CA HIS A 167 -3.68 3.54 10.81
C HIS A 167 -3.36 2.15 10.26
N LEU A 168 -2.62 2.10 9.15
CA LEU A 168 -2.22 0.87 8.48
C LEU A 168 -0.79 0.47 8.89
N ARG A 169 -0.57 -0.81 9.09
CA ARG A 169 0.78 -1.35 9.32
C ARG A 169 1.59 -1.37 8.02
N ALA A 170 2.92 -1.46 8.13
CA ALA A 170 3.91 -1.32 7.06
C ALA A 170 3.79 -2.29 5.86
N HIS A 171 2.86 -3.21 5.86
CA HIS A 171 2.67 -4.19 4.79
C HIS A 171 1.35 -4.01 4.04
N GLU A 172 0.72 -2.86 4.21
CA GLU A 172 -0.56 -2.53 3.62
C GLU A 172 -0.38 -1.40 2.62
N THR A 173 -0.90 -1.60 1.43
CA THR A 173 -0.85 -0.65 0.34
C THR A 173 -2.24 -0.09 0.07
N ALA A 174 -2.35 1.02 -0.65
CA ALA A 174 -3.64 1.59 -1.04
C ALA A 174 -4.50 0.62 -1.88
N ALA A 175 -3.88 -0.38 -2.53
CA ALA A 175 -4.58 -1.45 -3.24
C ALA A 175 -5.36 -2.39 -2.31
N ASN A 176 -5.14 -2.32 -1.01
CA ASN A 176 -5.77 -3.15 0.02
C ASN A 176 -6.97 -2.45 0.70
N LEU A 177 -7.34 -1.27 0.26
CA LEU A 177 -8.52 -0.52 0.65
C LEU A 177 -9.62 -0.73 -0.39
#